data_654ee1bd870eba8c0d23ef53eb687eac
#
_entry.id   654ee1bd870eba8c0d23ef53eb687eac
#
_cell.length_a   1.000
_cell.length_b   1.000
_cell.length_c   1.000
_cell.angle_alpha   90.00
_cell.angle_beta   90.00
_cell.angle_gamma   90.00
#
_symmetry.space_group_name_H-M   'P 1'
#
loop_
_entity.id
_entity.type
_entity.pdbx_description
1 polymer ?
#
loop_
_entity_poly.entity_id
_entity_poly.type
_entity_poly.pdbx_seq_one_letter_code
_entity_poly.pdbx_strand_id
1 'polypeptide(L)'
;MGKTECWYVIHADEGAYLTYGHTAQTKEELASLIHAGKWDQLLGKKPVKAGDFVYVPSGTIHALNKGIMVLETQQSSDTTYRLYDYDRVDQKTGQKRELHIQQSLDTTTVPYHEPNLHVTHEQVGASTVTTFITQPESPYFSVYKWDVHGTLERKHSHGPYTLMSVLDGNGTLQAAGQEYQLAKGMHLIIPAPITTWQVCGEMTIIASEPVK
;
A
#
# COMPACT_ATOMS: atom_id res chain seq x y z
N MET A 1 18.37 -3.46 0.56
CA MET A 1 17.11 -4.23 0.35
C MET A 1 16.07 -3.22 -0.07
N GLY A 2 15.29 -3.48 -1.11
CA GLY A 2 14.27 -2.53 -1.57
C GLY A 2 13.11 -2.40 -0.59
N LYS A 3 12.27 -1.40 -0.79
CA LYS A 3 11.02 -1.17 -0.03
C LYS A 3 9.85 -1.21 -1.02
N THR A 4 9.37 -2.42 -1.29
CA THR A 4 8.12 -2.59 -2.03
C THR A 4 6.95 -2.37 -1.08
N GLU A 5 5.95 -1.62 -1.53
CA GLU A 5 4.79 -1.25 -0.75
C GLU A 5 3.51 -1.22 -1.57
N CYS A 6 2.39 -1.07 -0.93
CA CYS A 6 1.12 -0.77 -1.57
C CYS A 6 0.28 0.14 -0.70
N TRP A 7 -0.67 0.82 -1.33
CA TRP A 7 -1.59 1.74 -0.69
C TRP A 7 -3.03 1.37 -1.02
N TYR A 8 -3.84 1.13 0.00
CA TYR A 8 -5.29 1.15 -0.13
C TYR A 8 -5.79 2.55 0.22
N VAL A 9 -6.44 3.23 -0.72
CA VAL A 9 -6.92 4.60 -0.52
C VAL A 9 -8.18 4.58 0.33
N ILE A 10 -8.08 5.04 1.58
CA ILE A 10 -9.21 5.15 2.51
C ILE A 10 -10.05 6.38 2.17
N HIS A 11 -9.39 7.49 1.85
CA HIS A 11 -10.01 8.76 1.49
C HIS A 11 -9.16 9.50 0.46
N ALA A 12 -9.83 10.19 -0.44
CA ALA A 12 -9.20 11.14 -1.35
C ALA A 12 -10.16 12.31 -1.61
N ASP A 13 -9.64 13.55 -1.50
CA ASP A 13 -10.37 14.74 -1.89
C ASP A 13 -10.67 14.74 -3.40
N GLU A 14 -11.67 15.49 -3.84
CA GLU A 14 -11.96 15.65 -5.26
C GLU A 14 -10.75 16.21 -6.01
N GLY A 15 -10.38 15.54 -7.11
CA GLY A 15 -9.22 15.90 -7.93
C GLY A 15 -7.86 15.52 -7.31
N ALA A 16 -7.83 14.78 -6.19
CA ALA A 16 -6.58 14.30 -5.61
C ALA A 16 -5.84 13.33 -6.55
N TYR A 17 -4.53 13.38 -6.49
CA TYR A 17 -3.66 12.49 -7.27
C TYR A 17 -2.40 12.13 -6.48
N LEU A 18 -1.84 10.98 -6.79
CA LEU A 18 -0.52 10.57 -6.36
C LEU A 18 0.53 11.04 -7.37
N THR A 19 1.71 11.43 -6.88
CA THR A 19 2.89 11.38 -7.74
C THR A 19 3.28 9.93 -7.89
N TYR A 20 3.31 9.40 -9.14
CA TYR A 20 3.50 7.97 -9.35
C TYR A 20 4.12 7.69 -10.71
N GLY A 21 5.31 7.07 -10.69
CA GLY A 21 6.10 6.81 -11.89
C GLY A 21 6.76 8.07 -12.47
N HIS A 22 7.31 7.93 -13.67
CA HIS A 22 8.00 8.99 -14.40
C HIS A 22 7.94 8.76 -15.90
N THR A 23 8.28 9.80 -16.69
CA THR A 23 8.21 9.79 -18.16
C THR A 23 9.50 9.38 -18.87
N ALA A 24 10.65 9.44 -18.15
CA ALA A 24 11.96 9.19 -18.75
C ALA A 24 12.08 7.76 -19.31
N GLN A 25 12.62 7.64 -20.51
CA GLN A 25 12.81 6.35 -21.21
C GLN A 25 14.21 5.77 -21.02
N THR A 26 15.19 6.61 -20.65
CA THR A 26 16.57 6.19 -20.36
C THR A 26 17.08 6.79 -19.05
N LYS A 27 18.14 6.21 -18.49
CA LYS A 27 18.81 6.75 -17.28
C LYS A 27 19.39 8.14 -17.52
N GLU A 28 19.90 8.39 -18.72
CA GLU A 28 20.46 9.68 -19.12
C GLU A 28 19.37 10.76 -19.19
N GLU A 29 18.21 10.43 -19.73
CA GLU A 29 17.05 11.32 -19.76
C GLU A 29 16.55 11.61 -18.34
N LEU A 30 16.42 10.56 -17.49
CA LEU A 30 16.07 10.71 -16.08
C LEU A 30 17.02 11.68 -15.39
N ALA A 31 18.32 11.47 -15.49
CA ALA A 31 19.35 12.33 -14.90
C ALA A 31 19.27 13.77 -15.42
N SER A 32 19.10 13.96 -16.74
CA SER A 32 18.98 15.26 -17.36
C SER A 32 17.78 16.06 -16.84
N LEU A 33 16.60 15.43 -16.75
CA LEU A 33 15.39 16.07 -16.24
C LEU A 33 15.50 16.44 -14.77
N ILE A 34 16.12 15.57 -13.95
CA ILE A 34 16.36 15.80 -12.52
C ILE A 34 17.32 17.00 -12.34
N HIS A 35 18.48 16.99 -13.00
CA HIS A 35 19.46 18.07 -12.88
C HIS A 35 18.95 19.42 -13.40
N ALA A 36 18.05 19.39 -14.40
CA ALA A 36 17.40 20.59 -14.92
C ALA A 36 16.20 21.05 -14.06
N GLY A 37 15.83 20.31 -13.01
CA GLY A 37 14.68 20.62 -12.15
C GLY A 37 13.32 20.56 -12.88
N LYS A 38 13.24 19.78 -13.97
CA LYS A 38 12.02 19.68 -14.80
C LYS A 38 11.01 18.69 -14.23
N TRP A 39 10.63 18.90 -12.97
CA TRP A 39 9.78 17.98 -12.21
C TRP A 39 8.40 17.78 -12.84
N ASP A 40 7.76 18.83 -13.36
CA ASP A 40 6.45 18.74 -14.01
C ASP A 40 6.46 17.92 -15.32
N GLN A 41 7.62 17.82 -15.98
CA GLN A 41 7.81 16.98 -17.16
C GLN A 41 8.15 15.54 -16.79
N LEU A 42 8.87 15.36 -15.68
CA LEU A 42 9.38 14.06 -15.23
C LEU A 42 8.34 13.25 -14.48
N LEU A 43 7.67 13.87 -13.50
CA LEU A 43 6.86 13.13 -12.51
C LEU A 43 5.47 12.80 -13.05
N GLY A 44 5.12 11.52 -13.01
CA GLY A 44 3.79 11.05 -13.34
C GLY A 44 2.76 11.47 -12.30
N LYS A 45 1.51 11.68 -12.73
CA LYS A 45 0.36 11.98 -11.87
C LYS A 45 -0.70 10.90 -12.06
N LYS A 46 -1.05 10.20 -10.99
CA LYS A 46 -2.09 9.17 -10.98
C LYS A 46 -3.30 9.68 -10.18
N PRO A 47 -4.41 10.04 -10.82
CA PRO A 47 -5.66 10.35 -10.11
C PRO A 47 -6.09 9.16 -9.26
N VAL A 48 -6.62 9.42 -8.06
CA VAL A 48 -7.09 8.39 -7.15
C VAL A 48 -8.38 8.81 -6.44
N LYS A 49 -9.15 7.80 -6.03
CA LYS A 49 -10.36 7.94 -5.21
C LYS A 49 -10.36 6.91 -4.09
N ALA A 50 -11.22 7.08 -3.10
CA ALA A 50 -11.43 6.08 -2.07
C ALA A 50 -11.77 4.71 -2.67
N GLY A 51 -11.17 3.66 -2.14
CA GLY A 51 -11.31 2.27 -2.62
C GLY A 51 -10.25 1.85 -3.64
N ASP A 52 -9.48 2.77 -4.21
CA ASP A 52 -8.39 2.40 -5.12
C ASP A 52 -7.26 1.66 -4.38
N PHE A 53 -6.63 0.74 -5.10
CA PHE A 53 -5.43 0.03 -4.64
C PHE A 53 -4.27 0.35 -5.58
N VAL A 54 -3.13 0.73 -5.00
CA VAL A 54 -1.92 1.11 -5.74
C VAL A 54 -0.74 0.29 -5.23
N TYR A 55 -0.14 -0.50 -6.10
CA TYR A 55 1.06 -1.28 -5.80
C TYR A 55 2.30 -0.49 -6.22
N VAL A 56 3.27 -0.37 -5.34
CA VAL A 56 4.49 0.44 -5.50
C VAL A 56 5.71 -0.46 -5.39
N PRO A 57 6.15 -1.09 -6.49
CA PRO A 57 7.40 -1.84 -6.51
C PRO A 57 8.59 -0.96 -6.15
N SER A 58 9.58 -1.55 -5.47
CA SER A 58 10.88 -0.89 -5.25
C SER A 58 11.45 -0.35 -6.56
N GLY A 59 11.96 0.88 -6.54
CA GLY A 59 12.45 1.58 -7.73
C GLY A 59 11.41 2.46 -8.43
N THR A 60 10.16 2.47 -7.95
CA THR A 60 9.13 3.39 -8.45
C THR A 60 9.25 4.76 -7.77
N ILE A 61 9.32 5.83 -8.54
CA ILE A 61 9.21 7.20 -8.00
C ILE A 61 7.77 7.42 -7.58
N HIS A 62 7.55 7.80 -6.31
CA HIS A 62 6.21 7.98 -5.77
C HIS A 62 6.15 8.99 -4.63
N ALA A 63 4.99 9.61 -4.44
CA ALA A 63 4.69 10.42 -3.26
C ALA A 63 3.18 10.52 -3.03
N LEU A 64 2.80 10.55 -1.74
CA LEU A 64 1.45 10.95 -1.32
C LEU A 64 1.32 12.46 -1.37
N ASN A 65 0.30 12.95 -2.08
CA ASN A 65 -0.05 14.36 -2.09
C ASN A 65 -1.13 14.67 -1.04
N LYS A 66 -1.40 15.96 -0.83
CA LYS A 66 -2.43 16.41 0.11
C LYS A 66 -3.81 15.85 -0.24
N GLY A 67 -4.67 15.71 0.78
CA GLY A 67 -6.06 15.29 0.61
C GLY A 67 -6.23 13.78 0.41
N ILE A 68 -5.19 12.98 0.65
CA ILE A 68 -5.24 11.52 0.51
C ILE A 68 -4.88 10.88 1.84
N MET A 69 -5.70 9.90 2.24
CA MET A 69 -5.42 9.00 3.36
C MET A 69 -5.34 7.57 2.85
N VAL A 70 -4.29 6.87 3.20
CA VAL A 70 -4.07 5.48 2.80
C VAL A 70 -3.82 4.56 3.99
N LEU A 71 -4.12 3.29 3.81
CA LEU A 71 -3.53 2.20 4.58
C LEU A 71 -2.36 1.65 3.76
N GLU A 72 -1.16 1.77 4.29
CA GLU A 72 0.06 1.27 3.66
C GLU A 72 0.44 -0.10 4.20
N THR A 73 0.75 -1.03 3.30
CA THR A 73 1.43 -2.29 3.60
C THR A 73 2.77 -2.29 2.88
N GLN A 74 3.86 -2.53 3.60
CA GLN A 74 5.22 -2.44 3.05
C GLN A 74 6.14 -3.55 3.56
N GLN A 75 7.23 -3.78 2.83
CA GLN A 75 8.35 -4.53 3.38
C GLN A 75 8.92 -3.80 4.60
N SER A 76 9.39 -4.56 5.60
CA SER A 76 10.07 -4.01 6.79
C SER A 76 11.44 -3.44 6.40
N SER A 77 11.42 -2.23 5.82
CA SER A 77 12.60 -1.48 5.40
C SER A 77 12.37 0.01 5.73
N ASP A 78 13.39 0.66 6.25
CA ASP A 78 13.43 2.10 6.52
C ASP A 78 14.15 2.90 5.43
N THR A 79 14.63 2.22 4.39
CA THR A 79 15.37 2.85 3.31
C THR A 79 14.45 3.69 2.44
N THR A 80 14.67 5.01 2.46
CA THR A 80 14.00 5.98 1.59
C THR A 80 15.03 6.87 0.93
N TYR A 81 15.03 6.92 -0.41
CA TYR A 81 15.83 7.88 -1.16
C TYR A 81 14.96 9.04 -1.60
N ARG A 82 15.23 10.22 -1.03
CA ARG A 82 14.48 11.43 -1.32
C ARG A 82 15.00 12.07 -2.60
N LEU A 83 14.22 11.97 -3.68
CA LEU A 83 14.57 12.54 -4.97
C LEU A 83 14.20 14.03 -5.06
N TYR A 84 13.02 14.38 -4.57
CA TYR A 84 12.48 15.74 -4.61
C TYR A 84 11.67 16.02 -3.35
N ASP A 85 11.77 17.20 -2.80
CA ASP A 85 11.07 17.58 -1.57
C ASP A 85 10.25 18.89 -1.70
N TYR A 86 9.92 19.27 -2.94
CA TYR A 86 9.10 20.46 -3.23
C TYR A 86 9.67 21.73 -2.61
N ASP A 87 11.00 21.82 -2.47
CA ASP A 87 11.75 22.91 -1.84
C ASP A 87 11.30 23.24 -0.40
N ARG A 88 10.66 22.30 0.28
CA ARG A 88 10.18 22.47 1.66
C ARG A 88 11.34 22.73 2.61
N VAL A 89 11.10 23.68 3.53
CA VAL A 89 12.00 24.01 4.61
C VAL A 89 11.37 23.53 5.92
N ASP A 90 12.14 22.82 6.72
CA ASP A 90 11.71 22.40 8.05
C ASP A 90 11.51 23.66 8.92
N GLN A 91 10.31 23.81 9.48
CA GLN A 91 9.95 25.01 10.24
C GLN A 91 10.72 25.17 11.56
N LYS A 92 11.25 24.05 12.11
CA LYS A 92 12.00 24.08 13.36
C LYS A 92 13.49 24.37 13.16
N THR A 93 14.07 23.83 12.08
CA THR A 93 15.50 23.93 11.80
C THR A 93 15.85 25.01 10.78
N GLY A 94 14.90 25.48 10.00
CA GLY A 94 15.13 26.42 8.88
C GLY A 94 15.90 25.80 7.71
N GLN A 95 16.08 24.48 7.69
CA GLN A 95 16.88 23.78 6.69
C GLN A 95 16.00 22.93 5.76
N LYS A 96 16.44 22.75 4.51
CA LYS A 96 15.86 21.76 3.59
C LYS A 96 16.34 20.37 3.99
N ARG A 97 15.49 19.36 3.78
CA ARG A 97 15.88 17.97 3.95
C ARG A 97 16.89 17.56 2.90
N GLU A 98 17.82 16.68 3.25
CA GLU A 98 18.80 16.12 2.34
C GLU A 98 18.10 15.36 1.18
N LEU A 99 18.61 15.57 -0.03
CA LEU A 99 18.21 14.82 -1.23
C LEU A 99 19.25 13.74 -1.54
N HIS A 100 18.80 12.59 -1.98
CA HIS A 100 19.60 11.42 -2.30
C HIS A 100 19.59 11.20 -3.82
N ILE A 101 20.02 12.21 -4.60
CA ILE A 101 19.87 12.23 -6.07
C ILE A 101 20.58 11.04 -6.71
N GLN A 102 21.84 10.78 -6.37
CA GLN A 102 22.63 9.70 -6.97
C GLN A 102 22.00 8.33 -6.65
N GLN A 103 21.67 8.09 -5.38
CA GLN A 103 21.04 6.84 -4.96
C GLN A 103 19.67 6.64 -5.64
N SER A 104 18.91 7.71 -5.83
CA SER A 104 17.64 7.68 -6.57
C SER A 104 17.86 7.33 -8.04
N LEU A 105 18.87 7.92 -8.70
CA LEU A 105 19.24 7.60 -10.08
C LEU A 105 19.63 6.13 -10.23
N ASP A 106 20.44 5.62 -9.29
CA ASP A 106 20.93 4.24 -9.33
C ASP A 106 19.80 3.22 -9.18
N THR A 107 18.81 3.50 -8.33
CA THR A 107 17.76 2.55 -7.93
C THR A 107 16.44 2.70 -8.71
N THR A 108 16.18 3.83 -9.36
CA THR A 108 14.93 4.02 -10.13
C THR A 108 14.87 3.09 -11.32
N THR A 109 13.73 2.42 -11.49
CA THR A 109 13.44 1.56 -12.65
C THR A 109 13.13 2.43 -13.87
N VAL A 110 13.89 2.25 -14.96
CA VAL A 110 13.74 3.01 -16.21
C VAL A 110 13.77 2.05 -17.41
N PRO A 111 12.82 2.15 -18.35
CA PRO A 111 11.63 2.98 -18.31
C PRO A 111 10.65 2.53 -17.22
N TYR A 112 9.81 3.45 -16.74
CA TYR A 112 8.74 3.10 -15.82
C TYR A 112 7.56 2.47 -16.56
N HIS A 113 7.07 1.37 -16.01
CA HIS A 113 5.82 0.73 -16.44
C HIS A 113 4.93 0.53 -15.23
N GLU A 114 3.68 1.00 -15.33
CA GLU A 114 2.70 0.75 -14.26
C GLU A 114 2.41 -0.75 -14.14
N PRO A 115 2.46 -1.31 -12.91
CA PRO A 115 2.16 -2.73 -12.70
C PRO A 115 0.73 -3.06 -13.12
N ASN A 116 0.57 -4.16 -13.86
CA ASN A 116 -0.73 -4.72 -14.18
C ASN A 116 -1.11 -5.75 -13.12
N LEU A 117 -2.16 -5.47 -12.33
CA LEU A 117 -2.60 -6.31 -11.23
C LEU A 117 -3.81 -7.15 -11.63
N HIS A 118 -3.82 -8.43 -11.23
CA HIS A 118 -4.95 -9.33 -11.40
C HIS A 118 -5.80 -9.36 -10.14
N VAL A 119 -6.61 -8.31 -9.94
CA VAL A 119 -7.54 -8.25 -8.82
C VAL A 119 -8.67 -9.29 -9.01
N THR A 120 -8.88 -10.12 -7.99
CA THR A 120 -9.94 -11.14 -8.02
C THR A 120 -10.94 -10.91 -6.90
N HIS A 121 -12.18 -11.36 -7.12
CA HIS A 121 -13.26 -11.28 -6.16
C HIS A 121 -13.86 -12.66 -5.96
N GLU A 122 -13.99 -13.09 -4.72
CA GLU A 122 -14.62 -14.35 -4.33
C GLU A 122 -15.81 -14.05 -3.42
N GLN A 123 -16.97 -14.64 -3.75
CA GLN A 123 -18.15 -14.56 -2.89
C GLN A 123 -18.11 -15.71 -1.89
N VAL A 124 -18.11 -15.40 -0.58
CA VAL A 124 -18.12 -16.37 0.51
C VAL A 124 -19.35 -16.13 1.38
N GLY A 125 -20.41 -16.88 1.13
CA GLY A 125 -21.72 -16.60 1.73
C GLY A 125 -22.25 -15.23 1.30
N ALA A 126 -22.57 -14.36 2.27
CA ALA A 126 -22.98 -12.98 2.00
C ALA A 126 -21.78 -12.02 1.87
N SER A 127 -20.59 -12.46 2.25
CA SER A 127 -19.35 -11.65 2.28
C SER A 127 -18.60 -11.74 0.95
N THR A 128 -17.82 -10.70 0.65
CA THR A 128 -16.91 -10.68 -0.52
C THR A 128 -15.46 -10.60 -0.07
N VAL A 129 -14.61 -11.44 -0.64
CA VAL A 129 -13.16 -11.41 -0.46
C VAL A 129 -12.54 -10.91 -1.76
N THR A 130 -11.93 -9.74 -1.72
CA THR A 130 -11.13 -9.20 -2.82
C THR A 130 -9.67 -9.49 -2.58
N THR A 131 -8.96 -10.13 -3.51
CA THR A 131 -7.50 -10.24 -3.51
C THR A 131 -6.96 -9.15 -4.41
N PHE A 132 -6.27 -8.17 -3.83
CA PHE A 132 -5.65 -7.09 -4.59
C PHE A 132 -4.33 -7.50 -5.21
N ILE A 133 -3.52 -8.23 -4.44
CA ILE A 133 -2.21 -8.69 -4.87
C ILE A 133 -1.77 -9.91 -4.06
N THR A 134 -1.12 -10.85 -4.73
CA THR A 134 -0.50 -12.05 -4.16
C THR A 134 0.63 -12.52 -5.07
N GLN A 135 1.25 -13.67 -4.80
CA GLN A 135 2.18 -14.30 -5.74
C GLN A 135 1.49 -14.67 -7.06
N PRO A 136 2.17 -14.53 -8.22
CA PRO A 136 3.58 -14.12 -8.40
C PRO A 136 3.81 -12.60 -8.46
N GLU A 137 2.75 -11.76 -8.52
CA GLU A 137 2.87 -10.30 -8.72
C GLU A 137 3.60 -9.62 -7.55
N SER A 138 3.37 -10.10 -6.31
CA SER A 138 4.11 -9.66 -5.13
C SER A 138 4.82 -10.84 -4.47
N PRO A 139 6.17 -10.87 -4.49
CA PRO A 139 6.94 -11.91 -3.82
C PRO A 139 7.11 -11.66 -2.31
N TYR A 140 6.58 -10.57 -1.76
CA TYR A 140 6.86 -10.15 -0.38
C TYR A 140 5.66 -10.24 0.54
N PHE A 141 4.46 -9.93 0.03
CA PHE A 141 3.22 -9.93 0.79
C PHE A 141 2.00 -10.10 -0.12
N SER A 142 0.92 -10.58 0.45
CA SER A 142 -0.41 -10.59 -0.15
C SER A 142 -1.32 -9.60 0.57
N VAL A 143 -2.26 -8.96 -0.16
CA VAL A 143 -3.20 -8.00 0.41
C VAL A 143 -4.61 -8.30 -0.06
N TYR A 144 -5.52 -8.31 0.90
CA TYR A 144 -6.92 -8.63 0.72
C TYR A 144 -7.81 -7.53 1.28
N LYS A 145 -9.01 -7.37 0.69
CA LYS A 145 -10.12 -6.67 1.32
C LYS A 145 -11.22 -7.68 1.61
N TRP A 146 -11.77 -7.64 2.80
CA TRP A 146 -12.93 -8.42 3.19
C TRP A 146 -14.10 -7.47 3.46
N ASP A 147 -15.13 -7.54 2.62
CA ASP A 147 -16.42 -6.92 2.87
C ASP A 147 -17.28 -7.97 3.59
N VAL A 148 -17.32 -7.86 4.92
CA VAL A 148 -17.95 -8.87 5.79
C VAL A 148 -19.41 -8.52 5.98
N HIS A 149 -20.28 -9.49 5.65
CA HIS A 149 -21.71 -9.48 5.88
C HIS A 149 -22.12 -10.79 6.56
N GLY A 150 -22.43 -10.73 7.86
CA GLY A 150 -22.67 -11.90 8.68
C GLY A 150 -21.38 -12.58 9.15
N THR A 151 -21.17 -13.85 8.82
CA THR A 151 -20.00 -14.63 9.26
C THR A 151 -19.09 -14.95 8.09
N LEU A 152 -17.80 -14.65 8.26
CA LEU A 152 -16.74 -15.01 7.32
C LEU A 152 -15.65 -15.81 8.04
N GLU A 153 -15.51 -17.09 7.66
CA GLU A 153 -14.42 -17.94 8.13
C GLU A 153 -13.16 -17.70 7.34
N ARG A 154 -12.02 -17.60 8.03
CA ARG A 154 -10.72 -17.36 7.43
C ARG A 154 -9.64 -18.28 7.99
N LYS A 155 -8.58 -18.42 7.19
CA LYS A 155 -7.31 -19.08 7.55
C LYS A 155 -6.16 -18.32 6.93
N HIS A 156 -4.93 -18.55 7.38
CA HIS A 156 -3.76 -18.03 6.68
C HIS A 156 -3.68 -18.59 5.26
N SER A 157 -3.49 -17.71 4.27
CA SER A 157 -3.40 -18.11 2.86
C SER A 157 -1.97 -18.44 2.46
N HIS A 158 -1.04 -17.55 2.75
CA HIS A 158 0.36 -17.66 2.31
C HIS A 158 1.38 -17.39 3.42
N GLY A 159 1.00 -16.62 4.44
CA GLY A 159 1.90 -16.17 5.48
C GLY A 159 1.81 -16.96 6.78
N PRO A 160 2.79 -16.79 7.68
CA PRO A 160 2.75 -17.35 9.03
C PRO A 160 1.84 -16.55 9.98
N TYR A 161 1.36 -15.39 9.59
CA TYR A 161 0.44 -14.55 10.37
C TYR A 161 -0.37 -13.66 9.41
N THR A 162 -1.50 -13.16 9.90
CA THR A 162 -2.35 -12.20 9.16
C THR A 162 -2.45 -10.92 9.97
N LEU A 163 -2.13 -9.77 9.35
CA LEU A 163 -2.43 -8.45 9.87
C LEU A 163 -3.82 -8.05 9.41
N MET A 164 -4.61 -7.44 10.28
CA MET A 164 -5.96 -6.98 9.97
C MET A 164 -6.15 -5.54 10.42
N SER A 165 -6.82 -4.74 9.60
CA SER A 165 -7.21 -3.36 9.88
C SER A 165 -8.69 -3.17 9.56
N VAL A 166 -9.49 -2.87 10.58
CA VAL A 166 -10.93 -2.59 10.40
C VAL A 166 -11.08 -1.15 9.90
N LEU A 167 -11.47 -0.99 8.64
CA LEU A 167 -11.61 0.32 8.02
C LEU A 167 -12.97 0.94 8.23
N ASP A 168 -14.01 0.12 8.34
CA ASP A 168 -15.38 0.57 8.58
C ASP A 168 -16.22 -0.51 9.24
N GLY A 169 -17.30 -0.11 9.94
CA GLY A 169 -18.22 -1.01 10.61
C GLY A 169 -17.72 -1.56 11.95
N ASN A 170 -18.38 -2.62 12.42
CA ASN A 170 -18.08 -3.28 13.68
C ASN A 170 -18.56 -4.75 13.68
N GLY A 171 -18.07 -5.52 14.64
CA GLY A 171 -18.42 -6.94 14.77
C GLY A 171 -17.56 -7.65 15.82
N THR A 172 -17.34 -8.94 15.63
CA THR A 172 -16.51 -9.76 16.52
C THR A 172 -15.51 -10.61 15.74
N LEU A 173 -14.41 -10.95 16.40
CA LEU A 173 -13.44 -11.96 15.98
C LEU A 173 -13.54 -13.14 16.94
N GLN A 174 -13.78 -14.32 16.43
CA GLN A 174 -13.69 -15.57 17.18
C GLN A 174 -12.41 -16.31 16.79
N ALA A 175 -11.49 -16.46 17.72
CA ALA A 175 -10.20 -17.09 17.50
C ALA A 175 -9.71 -17.80 18.78
N ALA A 176 -9.13 -18.98 18.65
CA ALA A 176 -8.61 -19.77 19.76
C ALA A 176 -9.61 -19.96 20.92
N GLY A 177 -10.89 -20.11 20.62
CA GLY A 177 -11.97 -20.29 21.61
C GLY A 177 -12.35 -19.02 22.39
N GLN A 178 -11.89 -17.86 21.97
CA GLN A 178 -12.21 -16.57 22.56
C GLN A 178 -12.90 -15.66 21.55
N GLU A 179 -13.67 -14.70 22.06
CA GLU A 179 -14.32 -13.68 21.26
C GLU A 179 -13.77 -12.30 21.62
N TYR A 180 -13.46 -11.50 20.57
CA TYR A 180 -12.94 -10.15 20.69
C TYR A 180 -13.85 -9.19 19.92
N GLN A 181 -14.16 -8.04 20.51
CA GLN A 181 -14.90 -6.99 19.82
C GLN A 181 -14.03 -6.31 18.78
N LEU A 182 -14.60 -6.07 17.60
CA LEU A 182 -13.98 -5.32 16.51
C LEU A 182 -14.74 -4.04 16.24
N ALA A 183 -14.00 -2.95 16.03
CA ALA A 183 -14.54 -1.66 15.63
C ALA A 183 -13.61 -0.93 14.67
N LYS A 184 -14.17 -0.01 13.90
CA LYS A 184 -13.43 0.87 13.01
C LYS A 184 -12.20 1.47 13.69
N GLY A 185 -11.05 1.43 13.00
CA GLY A 185 -9.76 1.92 13.47
C GLY A 185 -8.95 0.91 14.29
N MET A 186 -9.48 -0.29 14.56
CA MET A 186 -8.70 -1.33 15.22
C MET A 186 -7.74 -2.01 14.25
N HIS A 187 -6.53 -2.28 14.76
CA HIS A 187 -5.50 -3.05 14.07
C HIS A 187 -5.11 -4.24 14.94
N LEU A 188 -5.00 -5.40 14.36
CA LEU A 188 -4.69 -6.63 15.07
C LEU A 188 -3.85 -7.58 14.23
N ILE A 189 -3.23 -8.54 14.90
CA ILE A 189 -2.46 -9.62 14.30
C ILE A 189 -3.07 -10.97 14.70
N ILE A 190 -3.29 -11.84 13.72
CA ILE A 190 -3.60 -13.25 13.93
C ILE A 190 -2.28 -14.01 13.80
N PRO A 191 -1.73 -14.53 14.91
CA PRO A 191 -0.42 -15.18 14.89
C PRO A 191 -0.50 -16.62 14.35
N ALA A 192 0.64 -17.15 13.93
CA ALA A 192 0.79 -18.47 13.31
C ALA A 192 0.07 -19.65 14.01
N PRO A 193 0.01 -19.76 15.35
CA PRO A 193 -0.67 -20.87 15.99
C PRO A 193 -2.19 -20.89 15.81
N ILE A 194 -2.80 -19.74 15.45
CA ILE A 194 -4.23 -19.63 15.16
C ILE A 194 -4.44 -19.94 13.69
N THR A 195 -4.77 -21.19 13.36
CA THR A 195 -4.87 -21.67 11.98
C THR A 195 -6.18 -21.28 11.30
N THR A 196 -7.25 -21.12 12.08
CA THR A 196 -8.58 -20.71 11.60
C THR A 196 -9.22 -19.74 12.58
N TRP A 197 -10.02 -18.82 12.05
CA TRP A 197 -10.80 -17.85 12.83
C TRP A 197 -12.05 -17.44 12.06
N GLN A 198 -12.98 -16.81 12.74
CA GLN A 198 -14.17 -16.22 12.15
C GLN A 198 -14.27 -14.75 12.49
N VAL A 199 -14.66 -13.92 11.51
CA VAL A 199 -15.11 -12.55 11.73
C VAL A 199 -16.60 -12.48 11.47
N CYS A 200 -17.34 -11.84 12.40
CA CYS A 200 -18.80 -11.77 12.35
C CYS A 200 -19.24 -10.33 12.50
N GLY A 201 -20.16 -9.87 11.63
CA GLY A 201 -20.72 -8.51 11.69
C GLY A 201 -20.89 -7.88 10.33
N GLU A 202 -20.91 -6.55 10.34
CA GLU A 202 -20.99 -5.70 9.15
C GLU A 202 -19.75 -4.79 9.14
N MET A 203 -18.73 -5.13 8.34
CA MET A 203 -17.46 -4.39 8.36
C MET A 203 -16.63 -4.57 7.10
N THR A 204 -15.79 -3.58 6.83
CA THR A 204 -14.73 -3.66 5.81
C THR A 204 -13.38 -3.80 6.51
N ILE A 205 -12.63 -4.82 6.14
CA ILE A 205 -11.31 -5.14 6.68
C ILE A 205 -10.29 -5.18 5.54
N ILE A 206 -9.13 -4.54 5.73
CA ILE A 206 -7.94 -4.84 4.93
C ILE A 206 -7.10 -5.83 5.72
N ALA A 207 -6.76 -6.93 5.06
CA ALA A 207 -5.89 -7.95 5.60
C ALA A 207 -4.62 -8.09 4.75
N SER A 208 -3.50 -8.38 5.39
CA SER A 208 -2.24 -8.64 4.70
C SER A 208 -1.46 -9.77 5.35
N GLU A 209 -0.70 -10.49 4.53
CA GLU A 209 0.12 -11.61 4.96
C GLU A 209 1.50 -11.50 4.31
N PRO A 210 2.60 -11.76 5.04
CA PRO A 210 3.90 -11.91 4.40
C PRO A 210 3.91 -13.20 3.57
N VAL A 211 4.67 -13.21 2.51
CA VAL A 211 4.98 -14.44 1.75
C VAL A 211 6.13 -15.18 2.43
N LYS A 212 6.04 -16.51 2.48
CA LYS A 212 7.09 -17.37 3.02
C LYS A 212 8.25 -17.52 2.04
#